data_49541b1d24f1ce433f4c919827559efe
#
_entry.id   49541b1d24f1ce433f4c919827559efe
#
_cell.length_a   1.000
_cell.length_b   1.000
_cell.length_c   1.000
_cell.angle_alpha   90.00
_cell.angle_beta   90.00
_cell.angle_gamma   90.00
#
_symmetry.space_group_name_H-M   'P 1'
#
loop_
_entity.id
_entity.type
_entity.pdbx_description
1 polymer ?
#
loop_
_entity_poly.entity_id
_entity_poly.type
_entity_poly.pdbx_seq_one_letter_code
_entity_poly.pdbx_strand_id
1 'polypeptide(L)'
;EVTLVARPGRAEVAELLQAGARPGRWSPYAAVLTEGDPADIAAVRERRAGIQDEGSQLVALALAAVPLTGSDERWLDMCAGPGGKAALLGGLATGRGARLLAVERQAHRARMVQMALRDDPGGPRVLVADSTEPISAEPAFDRVLLDAPCTGLGALRRRPEARWRRQPSEVAGLRSLQVRLLRAAADAVPPGGVVAYATCSPHLAATATVVRAGRGSGTRRAYASLRAA
;
A
#
# COMPACT_ATOMS: atom_id res chain seq x y z
N GLU A 1 5.92 -1.71 21.60
CA GLU A 1 6.03 -0.51 20.76
C GLU A 1 5.06 -0.61 19.56
N VAL A 2 4.34 0.46 19.28
CA VAL A 2 3.40 0.56 18.16
C VAL A 2 3.82 1.69 17.26
N THR A 3 3.97 1.41 15.96
CA THR A 3 4.27 2.45 14.98
C THR A 3 2.99 3.08 14.47
N LEU A 4 2.96 4.40 14.53
CA LEU A 4 1.87 5.25 14.04
C LEU A 4 2.28 5.91 12.74
N VAL A 5 1.29 6.33 11.96
CA VAL A 5 1.46 7.15 10.76
C VAL A 5 0.56 8.38 10.88
N ALA A 6 1.13 9.56 10.78
CA ALA A 6 0.39 10.79 10.54
C ALA A 6 -0.05 10.80 9.07
N ARG A 7 -1.34 11.01 8.79
CA ARG A 7 -1.86 11.02 7.42
C ARG A 7 -1.66 12.41 6.82
N PRO A 8 -0.97 12.53 5.67
CA PRO A 8 -0.72 13.82 5.05
C PRO A 8 -2.00 14.64 4.83
N GLY A 9 -1.94 15.93 5.16
CA GLY A 9 -3.09 16.83 5.08
C GLY A 9 -4.16 16.65 6.18
N ARG A 10 -3.95 15.72 7.14
CA ARG A 10 -4.91 15.42 8.22
C ARG A 10 -4.30 15.47 9.62
N ALA A 11 -3.06 15.09 9.78
CA ALA A 11 -2.29 15.20 11.01
C ALA A 11 -0.82 15.45 10.69
N GLU A 12 -0.16 16.16 11.59
CA GLU A 12 1.28 16.33 11.58
C GLU A 12 1.93 15.35 12.56
N VAL A 13 3.15 14.91 12.25
CA VAL A 13 3.92 14.02 13.15
C VAL A 13 4.11 14.68 14.52
N ALA A 14 4.29 16.01 14.55
CA ALA A 14 4.44 16.77 15.80
C ALA A 14 3.28 16.54 16.79
N GLU A 15 2.05 16.36 16.30
CA GLU A 15 0.90 16.07 17.15
C GLU A 15 1.04 14.69 17.85
N LEU A 16 1.58 13.70 17.15
CA LEU A 16 1.84 12.37 17.73
C LEU A 16 2.99 12.41 18.74
N LEU A 17 4.01 13.23 18.49
CA LEU A 17 5.13 13.43 19.41
C LEU A 17 4.66 14.12 20.70
N GLN A 18 3.79 15.10 20.61
CA GLN A 18 3.17 15.76 21.77
C GLN A 18 2.31 14.80 22.59
N ALA A 19 1.75 13.76 21.96
CA ALA A 19 1.01 12.69 22.61
C ALA A 19 1.90 11.60 23.22
N GLY A 20 3.24 11.82 23.31
CA GLY A 20 4.19 10.91 23.97
C GLY A 20 4.86 9.89 23.04
N ALA A 21 4.63 9.95 21.74
CA ALA A 21 5.37 9.12 20.79
C ALA A 21 6.76 9.73 20.51
N ARG A 22 7.72 8.90 20.06
CA ARG A 22 9.01 9.36 19.54
C ARG A 22 9.01 9.33 18.00
N PRO A 23 9.90 10.09 17.34
CA PRO A 23 10.01 10.04 15.87
C PRO A 23 10.26 8.63 15.34
N GLY A 24 9.69 8.29 14.20
CA GLY A 24 10.07 7.13 13.41
C GLY A 24 11.50 7.27 12.89
N ARG A 25 12.07 6.15 12.47
CA ARG A 25 13.46 6.13 11.99
C ARG A 25 13.59 6.43 10.49
N TRP A 26 12.60 6.02 9.71
CA TRP A 26 12.72 5.96 8.26
C TRP A 26 11.65 6.76 7.52
N SER A 27 10.43 6.78 8.04
CA SER A 27 9.33 7.49 7.41
C SER A 27 9.13 8.87 8.05
N PRO A 28 9.05 9.95 7.27
CA PRO A 28 8.77 11.28 7.80
C PRO A 28 7.36 11.42 8.39
N TYR A 29 6.50 10.44 8.18
CA TYR A 29 5.14 10.37 8.73
C TYR A 29 5.03 9.44 9.94
N ALA A 30 6.12 8.79 10.33
CA ALA A 30 6.10 7.82 11.41
C ALA A 30 6.35 8.44 12.78
N ALA A 31 5.59 7.96 13.76
CA ALA A 31 5.89 8.11 15.17
C ALA A 31 5.77 6.75 15.87
N VAL A 32 6.56 6.49 16.90
CA VAL A 32 6.58 5.23 17.64
C VAL A 32 6.09 5.46 19.05
N LEU A 33 4.95 4.87 19.37
CA LEU A 33 4.41 4.86 20.73
C LEU A 33 5.05 3.70 21.48
N THR A 34 5.75 4.01 22.56
CA THR A 34 6.45 3.03 23.39
C THR A 34 5.58 2.51 24.52
N GLU A 35 4.69 3.35 25.04
CA GLU A 35 3.77 3.07 26.16
C GLU A 35 2.39 3.68 25.87
N GLY A 36 1.35 3.14 26.50
CA GLY A 36 -0.02 3.60 26.34
C GLY A 36 -0.78 2.93 25.20
N ASP A 37 -2.04 3.28 25.06
CA ASP A 37 -2.92 2.77 24.00
C ASP A 37 -2.99 3.80 22.85
N PRO A 38 -2.69 3.40 21.61
CA PRO A 38 -2.91 4.27 20.44
C PRO A 38 -4.32 4.86 20.35
N ALA A 39 -5.33 4.17 20.90
CA ALA A 39 -6.71 4.66 20.92
C ALA A 39 -6.91 5.90 21.82
N ASP A 40 -6.01 6.16 22.76
CA ASP A 40 -6.06 7.37 23.60
C ASP A 40 -5.60 8.62 22.84
N ILE A 41 -4.88 8.46 21.73
CA ILE A 41 -4.40 9.58 20.92
C ILE A 41 -5.54 10.11 20.06
N ALA A 42 -5.87 11.40 20.23
CA ALA A 42 -6.97 12.06 19.52
C ALA A 42 -6.87 11.89 17.99
N ALA A 43 -5.70 12.12 17.40
CA ALA A 43 -5.48 11.95 15.96
C ALA A 43 -5.76 10.52 15.47
N VAL A 44 -5.50 9.50 16.28
CA VAL A 44 -5.80 8.10 15.95
C VAL A 44 -7.31 7.82 16.05
N ARG A 45 -7.95 8.26 17.13
CA ARG A 45 -9.40 8.14 17.33
C ARG A 45 -10.19 8.80 16.21
N GLU A 46 -9.74 9.97 15.80
CA GLU A 46 -10.33 10.77 14.72
C GLU A 46 -9.88 10.33 13.32
N ARG A 47 -9.11 9.26 13.22
CA ARG A 47 -8.59 8.72 11.96
C ARG A 47 -7.74 9.68 11.15
N ARG A 48 -7.20 10.73 11.75
CA ARG A 48 -6.21 11.63 11.15
C ARG A 48 -4.81 11.00 11.16
N ALA A 49 -4.57 10.11 12.10
CA ALA A 49 -3.43 9.20 12.15
C ALA A 49 -3.91 7.74 12.17
N GLY A 50 -2.98 6.79 12.11
CA GLY A 50 -3.31 5.37 12.16
C GLY A 50 -2.13 4.51 12.64
N ILE A 51 -2.38 3.21 12.84
CA ILE A 51 -1.34 2.24 13.17
C ILE A 51 -0.82 1.65 11.86
N GLN A 52 0.45 1.83 11.56
CA GLN A 52 1.09 1.30 10.37
C GLN A 52 2.60 1.18 10.55
N ASP A 53 3.19 0.02 10.20
CA ASP A 53 4.64 -0.17 10.20
C ASP A 53 5.34 0.79 9.25
N GLU A 54 6.54 1.26 9.61
CA GLU A 54 7.35 2.11 8.74
C GLU A 54 7.64 1.44 7.40
N GLY A 55 7.97 0.13 7.37
CA GLY A 55 8.16 -0.59 6.12
C GLY A 55 6.94 -0.53 5.20
N SER A 56 5.73 -0.58 5.76
CA SER A 56 4.49 -0.41 5.00
C SER A 56 4.28 1.03 4.52
N GLN A 57 4.71 2.03 5.30
CA GLN A 57 4.70 3.44 4.91
C GLN A 57 5.70 3.69 3.79
N LEU A 58 6.92 3.14 3.90
CA LEU A 58 7.98 3.29 2.90
C LEU A 58 7.58 2.76 1.51
N VAL A 59 6.76 1.72 1.43
CA VAL A 59 6.22 1.24 0.16
C VAL A 59 5.39 2.31 -0.54
N ALA A 60 4.49 2.98 0.18
CA ALA A 60 3.68 4.06 -0.38
C ALA A 60 4.53 5.29 -0.75
N LEU A 61 5.48 5.65 0.12
CA LEU A 61 6.40 6.76 -0.11
C LEU A 61 7.31 6.51 -1.32
N ALA A 62 7.82 5.28 -1.48
CA ALA A 62 8.65 4.92 -2.63
C ALA A 62 7.88 5.06 -3.95
N LEU A 63 6.61 4.60 -4.02
CA LEU A 63 5.79 4.83 -5.21
C LEU A 63 5.60 6.32 -5.46
N ALA A 64 5.27 7.09 -4.43
CA ALA A 64 5.06 8.52 -4.55
C ALA A 64 6.33 9.28 -4.96
N ALA A 65 7.52 8.82 -4.54
CA ALA A 65 8.79 9.50 -4.81
C ALA A 65 9.34 9.30 -6.23
N VAL A 66 8.85 8.33 -7.00
CA VAL A 66 9.34 8.10 -8.37
C VAL A 66 9.01 9.32 -9.24
N PRO A 67 10.00 9.96 -9.91
CA PRO A 67 9.71 11.02 -10.86
C PRO A 67 8.93 10.46 -12.07
N LEU A 68 7.90 11.17 -12.51
CA LEU A 68 7.21 10.89 -13.77
C LEU A 68 7.53 11.99 -14.77
N THR A 69 7.55 11.63 -16.06
CA THR A 69 7.75 12.59 -17.16
C THR A 69 6.45 13.07 -17.78
N GLY A 70 5.31 12.51 -17.36
CA GLY A 70 3.97 12.83 -17.85
C GLY A 70 3.02 13.24 -16.74
N SER A 71 1.75 12.91 -16.93
CA SER A 71 0.69 13.14 -15.94
C SER A 71 0.99 12.42 -14.62
N ASP A 72 0.55 13.00 -13.51
CA ASP A 72 0.60 12.43 -12.15
C ASP A 72 -0.73 12.70 -11.42
N GLU A 73 -1.84 12.48 -12.11
CA GLU A 73 -3.18 12.87 -11.64
C GLU A 73 -4.01 11.69 -11.13
N ARG A 74 -3.72 10.47 -11.59
CA ARG A 74 -4.54 9.27 -11.31
C ARG A 74 -3.71 8.16 -10.71
N TRP A 75 -3.96 7.87 -9.44
CA TRP A 75 -3.27 6.83 -8.69
C TRP A 75 -4.21 5.66 -8.38
N LEU A 76 -3.67 4.45 -8.33
CA LEU A 76 -4.41 3.21 -8.07
C LEU A 76 -3.71 2.40 -6.97
N ASP A 77 -4.49 1.94 -5.98
CA ASP A 77 -4.10 0.87 -5.04
C ASP A 77 -4.93 -0.38 -5.35
N MET A 78 -4.31 -1.42 -5.92
CA MET A 78 -5.01 -2.59 -6.45
C MET A 78 -5.42 -3.62 -5.40
N CYS A 79 -4.82 -3.60 -4.22
CA CYS A 79 -5.11 -4.56 -3.13
C CYS A 79 -5.16 -3.80 -1.80
N ALA A 80 -6.05 -2.80 -1.73
CA ALA A 80 -6.02 -1.73 -0.75
C ALA A 80 -6.33 -2.15 0.70
N GLY A 81 -7.02 -3.27 0.91
CA GLY A 81 -7.43 -3.68 2.25
C GLY A 81 -6.28 -4.04 3.20
N PRO A 82 -6.33 -3.60 4.45
CA PRO A 82 -7.45 -2.95 5.15
C PRO A 82 -7.47 -1.39 5.07
N GLY A 83 -6.65 -0.73 4.24
CA GLY A 83 -6.71 0.70 4.00
C GLY A 83 -5.52 1.53 4.49
N GLY A 84 -4.54 0.92 5.17
CA GLY A 84 -3.41 1.67 5.72
C GLY A 84 -2.55 2.36 4.65
N LYS A 85 -2.15 1.62 3.59
CA LYS A 85 -1.39 2.18 2.47
C LYS A 85 -2.24 3.12 1.63
N ALA A 86 -3.50 2.73 1.37
CA ALA A 86 -4.45 3.57 0.66
C ALA A 86 -4.64 4.95 1.35
N ALA A 87 -4.74 4.99 2.68
CA ALA A 87 -4.90 6.24 3.42
C ALA A 87 -3.66 7.14 3.34
N LEU A 88 -2.46 6.58 3.37
CA LEU A 88 -1.22 7.34 3.17
C LEU A 88 -1.12 7.84 1.72
N LEU A 89 -1.38 6.96 0.74
CA LEU A 89 -1.37 7.33 -0.68
C LEU A 89 -2.43 8.38 -1.02
N GLY A 90 -3.63 8.29 -0.43
CA GLY A 90 -4.69 9.28 -0.62
C GLY A 90 -4.26 10.67 -0.23
N GLY A 91 -3.70 10.83 0.98
CA GLY A 91 -3.17 12.11 1.43
C GLY A 91 -2.00 12.63 0.57
N LEU A 92 -1.09 11.74 0.14
CA LEU A 92 0.02 12.10 -0.77
C LEU A 92 -0.48 12.51 -2.15
N ALA A 93 -1.47 11.79 -2.71
CA ALA A 93 -2.09 12.12 -3.99
C ALA A 93 -2.79 13.48 -3.92
N THR A 94 -3.62 13.69 -2.91
CA THR A 94 -4.34 14.94 -2.68
C THR A 94 -3.38 16.13 -2.57
N GLY A 95 -2.27 15.98 -1.85
CA GLY A 95 -1.23 17.02 -1.74
C GLY A 95 -0.56 17.38 -3.06
N ARG A 96 -0.74 16.57 -4.11
CA ARG A 96 -0.25 16.81 -5.48
C ARG A 96 -1.35 17.14 -6.49
N GLY A 97 -2.59 17.29 -6.04
CA GLY A 97 -3.73 17.48 -6.93
C GLY A 97 -4.18 16.20 -7.66
N ALA A 98 -3.63 15.04 -7.30
CA ALA A 98 -3.99 13.74 -7.87
C ALA A 98 -5.16 13.09 -7.11
N ARG A 99 -5.78 12.09 -7.72
CA ARG A 99 -6.89 11.31 -7.15
C ARG A 99 -6.51 9.84 -7.02
N LEU A 100 -6.87 9.24 -5.88
CA LEU A 100 -6.68 7.82 -5.63
C LEU A 100 -7.96 7.01 -5.90
N LEU A 101 -7.83 5.93 -6.66
CA LEU A 101 -8.77 4.81 -6.67
C LEU A 101 -8.18 3.66 -5.85
N ALA A 102 -8.91 3.17 -4.86
CA ALA A 102 -8.55 2.01 -4.06
C ALA A 102 -9.45 0.83 -4.43
N VAL A 103 -8.87 -0.32 -4.77
CA VAL A 103 -9.60 -1.53 -5.16
C VAL A 103 -9.35 -2.61 -4.13
N GLU A 104 -10.41 -3.25 -3.67
CA GLU A 104 -10.35 -4.42 -2.78
C GLU A 104 -11.41 -5.44 -3.19
N ARG A 105 -10.99 -6.68 -3.36
CA ARG A 105 -11.87 -7.76 -3.80
C ARG A 105 -12.93 -8.15 -2.76
N GLN A 106 -12.58 -8.10 -1.48
CA GLN A 106 -13.46 -8.53 -0.39
C GLN A 106 -14.28 -7.36 0.14
N ALA A 107 -15.60 -7.41 0.01
CA ALA A 107 -16.50 -6.32 0.40
C ALA A 107 -16.33 -5.87 1.86
N HIS A 108 -16.09 -6.80 2.81
CA HIS A 108 -15.88 -6.44 4.20
C HIS A 108 -14.57 -5.67 4.41
N ARG A 109 -13.50 -6.00 3.66
CA ARG A 109 -12.23 -5.27 3.70
C ARG A 109 -12.34 -3.93 2.97
N ALA A 110 -13.08 -3.87 1.87
CA ALA A 110 -13.36 -2.61 1.18
C ALA A 110 -14.07 -1.60 2.09
N ARG A 111 -14.99 -2.05 2.98
CA ARG A 111 -15.58 -1.18 4.01
C ARG A 111 -14.53 -0.62 4.96
N MET A 112 -13.50 -1.40 5.33
CA MET A 112 -12.39 -0.89 6.16
C MET A 112 -11.59 0.17 5.40
N VAL A 113 -11.33 -0.03 4.10
CA VAL A 113 -10.69 0.96 3.22
C VAL A 113 -11.52 2.24 3.16
N GLN A 114 -12.84 2.12 2.95
CA GLN A 114 -13.76 3.27 2.95
C GLN A 114 -13.70 4.05 4.27
N MET A 115 -13.68 3.33 5.41
CA MET A 115 -13.54 3.98 6.70
C MET A 115 -12.19 4.68 6.89
N ALA A 116 -11.11 4.10 6.35
CA ALA A 116 -9.77 4.70 6.40
C ALA A 116 -9.66 5.96 5.56
N LEU A 117 -10.41 6.04 4.47
CA LEU A 117 -10.40 7.14 3.49
C LEU A 117 -11.54 8.15 3.67
N ARG A 118 -12.47 7.91 4.62
CA ARG A 118 -13.74 8.66 4.74
C ARG A 118 -13.59 10.18 4.67
N ASP A 119 -12.59 10.71 5.36
CA ASP A 119 -12.42 12.17 5.51
C ASP A 119 -11.19 12.66 4.74
N ASP A 120 -10.77 11.94 3.71
CA ASP A 120 -9.67 12.38 2.84
C ASP A 120 -10.18 13.50 1.92
N PRO A 121 -9.54 14.70 1.95
CA PRO A 121 -10.01 15.86 1.17
C PRO A 121 -10.06 15.61 -0.35
N GLY A 122 -9.22 14.69 -0.87
CA GLY A 122 -9.19 14.33 -2.29
C GLY A 122 -10.39 13.49 -2.74
N GLY A 123 -11.26 13.05 -1.81
CA GLY A 123 -12.42 12.23 -2.10
C GLY A 123 -12.08 10.91 -2.79
N PRO A 124 -11.12 10.12 -2.26
CA PRO A 124 -10.69 8.88 -2.90
C PRO A 124 -11.86 7.91 -3.05
N ARG A 125 -11.88 7.19 -4.17
CA ARG A 125 -12.93 6.21 -4.46
C ARG A 125 -12.48 4.83 -4.04
N VAL A 126 -13.42 4.02 -3.55
CA VAL A 126 -13.20 2.60 -3.22
C VAL A 126 -14.11 1.74 -4.10
N LEU A 127 -13.51 0.83 -4.83
CA LEU A 127 -14.19 -0.11 -5.71
C LEU A 127 -14.05 -1.54 -5.16
N VAL A 128 -15.16 -2.27 -5.10
CA VAL A 128 -15.13 -3.71 -4.82
C VAL A 128 -15.00 -4.44 -6.14
N ALA A 129 -13.81 -4.94 -6.46
CA ALA A 129 -13.54 -5.64 -7.72
C ALA A 129 -12.36 -6.61 -7.58
N ASP A 130 -12.26 -7.54 -8.52
CA ASP A 130 -11.09 -8.41 -8.66
C ASP A 130 -10.05 -7.72 -9.55
N SER A 131 -8.95 -7.31 -8.96
CA SER A 131 -7.87 -6.60 -9.66
C SER A 131 -7.06 -7.49 -10.62
N THR A 132 -7.39 -8.77 -10.78
CA THR A 132 -6.87 -9.58 -11.88
C THR A 132 -7.57 -9.29 -13.21
N GLU A 133 -8.72 -8.62 -13.15
CA GLU A 133 -9.48 -8.14 -14.30
C GLU A 133 -9.16 -6.66 -14.56
N PRO A 134 -9.35 -6.17 -15.79
CA PRO A 134 -9.12 -4.76 -16.11
C PRO A 134 -9.97 -3.83 -15.25
N ILE A 135 -9.34 -2.86 -14.59
CA ILE A 135 -10.02 -1.83 -13.80
C ILE A 135 -10.54 -0.69 -14.72
N SER A 136 -9.93 -0.53 -15.87
CA SER A 136 -10.34 0.43 -16.92
C SER A 136 -10.15 -0.21 -18.28
N ALA A 137 -10.90 0.27 -19.29
CA ALA A 137 -10.80 -0.22 -20.66
C ALA A 137 -9.44 0.12 -21.30
N GLU A 138 -8.86 1.25 -20.90
CA GLU A 138 -7.56 1.73 -21.39
C GLU A 138 -6.61 2.00 -20.24
N PRO A 139 -5.27 1.98 -20.47
CA PRO A 139 -4.29 2.38 -19.45
C PRO A 139 -4.60 3.78 -18.94
N ALA A 140 -4.89 3.90 -17.65
CA ALA A 140 -5.50 5.11 -17.12
C ALA A 140 -4.84 5.66 -15.84
N PHE A 141 -3.84 4.95 -15.25
CA PHE A 141 -3.27 5.31 -13.97
C PHE A 141 -1.79 5.63 -14.09
N ASP A 142 -1.40 6.78 -13.59
CA ASP A 142 -0.01 7.24 -13.65
C ASP A 142 0.85 6.51 -12.61
N ARG A 143 0.27 6.19 -11.43
CA ARG A 143 0.91 5.40 -10.37
C ARG A 143 0.00 4.26 -9.93
N VAL A 144 0.56 3.06 -9.87
CA VAL A 144 -0.14 1.87 -9.39
C VAL A 144 0.63 1.23 -8.25
N LEU A 145 -0.02 1.09 -7.09
CA LEU A 145 0.45 0.24 -6.00
C LEU A 145 -0.18 -1.14 -6.13
N LEU A 146 0.65 -2.16 -6.15
CA LEU A 146 0.26 -3.55 -5.98
C LEU A 146 0.93 -4.10 -4.71
N ASP A 147 0.30 -3.90 -3.54
CA ASP A 147 0.65 -4.63 -2.31
C ASP A 147 0.00 -6.01 -2.37
N ALA A 148 0.71 -6.94 -3.00
CA ALA A 148 0.15 -8.20 -3.45
C ALA A 148 -0.23 -9.14 -2.29
N PRO A 149 -1.37 -9.85 -2.38
CA PRO A 149 -1.70 -10.93 -1.46
C PRO A 149 -0.54 -11.93 -1.37
N CYS A 150 -0.10 -12.24 -0.14
CA CYS A 150 1.05 -13.10 0.09
C CYS A 150 0.88 -13.96 1.36
N THR A 151 1.88 -14.74 1.70
CA THR A 151 1.86 -15.58 2.91
C THR A 151 1.80 -14.76 4.21
N GLY A 152 2.26 -13.52 4.19
CA GLY A 152 2.32 -12.66 5.38
C GLY A 152 3.44 -12.99 6.34
N LEU A 153 4.34 -13.93 6.00
CA LEU A 153 5.41 -14.39 6.90
C LEU A 153 6.47 -13.33 7.20
N GLY A 154 6.57 -12.26 6.42
CA GLY A 154 7.41 -11.10 6.76
C GLY A 154 6.84 -10.22 7.88
N ALA A 155 5.56 -10.42 8.26
CA ALA A 155 4.88 -9.66 9.30
C ALA A 155 4.67 -10.47 10.60
N LEU A 156 5.46 -11.52 10.84
CA LEU A 156 5.32 -12.43 12.00
C LEU A 156 5.43 -11.71 13.34
N ARG A 157 6.16 -10.61 13.42
CA ARG A 157 6.23 -9.80 14.65
C ARG A 157 4.86 -9.30 15.11
N ARG A 158 3.97 -9.00 14.15
CA ARG A 158 2.60 -8.53 14.43
C ARG A 158 1.54 -9.62 14.35
N ARG A 159 1.82 -10.67 13.58
CA ARG A 159 0.90 -11.79 13.33
C ARG A 159 1.62 -13.11 13.51
N PRO A 160 2.06 -13.43 14.75
CA PRO A 160 2.81 -14.65 15.02
C PRO A 160 2.02 -15.91 14.66
N GLU A 161 0.70 -15.85 14.72
CA GLU A 161 -0.21 -16.94 14.34
C GLU A 161 -0.12 -17.31 12.85
N ALA A 162 0.34 -16.42 11.98
CA ALA A 162 0.50 -16.71 10.55
C ALA A 162 1.47 -17.89 10.30
N ARG A 163 2.45 -18.11 11.20
CA ARG A 163 3.36 -19.25 11.17
C ARG A 163 2.63 -20.60 11.14
N TRP A 164 1.56 -20.71 11.89
CA TRP A 164 0.83 -21.95 12.08
C TRP A 164 -0.32 -22.15 11.10
N ARG A 165 -0.79 -21.06 10.48
CA ARG A 165 -1.93 -21.07 9.56
C ARG A 165 -1.54 -21.26 8.11
N ARG A 166 -0.26 -21.10 7.74
CA ARG A 166 0.20 -21.16 6.37
C ARG A 166 0.76 -22.51 6.00
N GLN A 167 0.32 -23.03 4.85
CA GLN A 167 0.81 -24.28 4.30
C GLN A 167 1.77 -24.01 3.12
N PRO A 168 2.84 -24.80 2.94
CA PRO A 168 3.75 -24.65 1.81
C PRO A 168 3.05 -24.71 0.45
N SER A 169 1.97 -25.49 0.31
CA SER A 169 1.16 -25.61 -0.90
C SER A 169 0.49 -24.30 -1.33
N GLU A 170 0.21 -23.39 -0.39
CA GLU A 170 -0.40 -22.09 -0.70
C GLU A 170 0.55 -21.16 -1.50
N VAL A 171 1.86 -21.37 -1.37
CA VAL A 171 2.87 -20.51 -2.03
C VAL A 171 2.73 -20.55 -3.55
N ALA A 172 2.48 -21.72 -4.13
CA ALA A 172 2.32 -21.87 -5.58
C ALA A 172 1.08 -21.14 -6.11
N GLY A 173 -0.06 -21.28 -5.42
CA GLY A 173 -1.31 -20.61 -5.77
C GLY A 173 -1.18 -19.06 -5.66
N LEU A 174 -0.54 -18.59 -4.59
CA LEU A 174 -0.28 -17.16 -4.40
C LEU A 174 0.64 -16.59 -5.50
N ARG A 175 1.67 -17.34 -5.91
CA ARG A 175 2.55 -16.91 -7.00
C ARG A 175 1.77 -16.69 -8.30
N SER A 176 0.93 -17.65 -8.69
CA SER A 176 0.12 -17.54 -9.91
C SER A 176 -0.82 -16.32 -9.87
N LEU A 177 -1.45 -16.06 -8.72
CA LEU A 177 -2.26 -14.88 -8.49
C LEU A 177 -1.42 -13.58 -8.59
N GLN A 178 -0.27 -13.55 -7.94
CA GLN A 178 0.63 -12.38 -7.95
C GLN A 178 1.10 -12.03 -9.36
N VAL A 179 1.41 -13.03 -10.20
CA VAL A 179 1.80 -12.80 -11.60
C VAL A 179 0.64 -12.19 -12.40
N ARG A 180 -0.59 -12.70 -12.23
CA ARG A 180 -1.78 -12.14 -12.90
C ARG A 180 -2.03 -10.69 -12.46
N LEU A 181 -1.98 -10.42 -11.16
CA LEU A 181 -2.13 -9.07 -10.60
C LEU A 181 -1.04 -8.11 -11.14
N LEU A 182 0.21 -8.58 -11.21
CA LEU A 182 1.30 -7.73 -11.72
C LEU A 182 1.13 -7.41 -13.21
N ARG A 183 0.63 -8.35 -14.01
CA ARG A 183 0.29 -8.09 -15.41
C ARG A 183 -0.83 -7.07 -15.53
N ALA A 184 -1.92 -7.26 -14.78
CA ALA A 184 -3.03 -6.31 -14.75
C ALA A 184 -2.57 -4.90 -14.29
N ALA A 185 -1.68 -4.82 -13.27
CA ALA A 185 -1.08 -3.57 -12.85
C ALA A 185 -0.26 -2.90 -13.95
N ALA A 186 0.51 -3.72 -14.70
CA ALA A 186 1.31 -3.23 -15.81
C ALA A 186 0.43 -2.75 -16.98
N ASP A 187 -0.70 -3.38 -17.22
CA ASP A 187 -1.64 -2.99 -18.28
C ASP A 187 -2.47 -1.76 -17.90
N ALA A 188 -2.60 -1.47 -16.60
CA ALA A 188 -3.31 -0.31 -16.10
C ALA A 188 -2.53 1.02 -16.24
N VAL A 189 -1.21 0.98 -16.51
CA VAL A 189 -0.36 2.18 -16.63
C VAL A 189 -0.01 2.47 -18.09
N PRO A 190 -0.11 3.74 -18.54
CA PRO A 190 0.39 4.15 -19.85
C PRO A 190 1.94 4.18 -19.89
N PRO A 191 2.56 4.32 -21.07
CA PRO A 191 3.98 4.62 -21.14
C PRO A 191 4.35 5.85 -20.30
N GLY A 192 5.39 5.73 -19.49
CA GLY A 192 5.79 6.78 -18.53
C GLY A 192 5.19 6.66 -17.14
N GLY A 193 4.13 5.87 -16.94
CA GLY A 193 3.58 5.56 -15.63
C GLY A 193 4.42 4.55 -14.84
N VAL A 194 4.12 4.37 -13.55
CA VAL A 194 4.90 3.55 -12.63
C VAL A 194 4.04 2.53 -11.88
N VAL A 195 4.57 1.33 -11.71
CA VAL A 195 3.99 0.28 -10.86
C VAL A 195 4.97 -0.02 -9.72
N ALA A 196 4.50 0.07 -8.48
CA ALA A 196 5.21 -0.47 -7.32
C ALA A 196 4.60 -1.82 -6.94
N TYR A 197 5.39 -2.88 -7.06
CA TYR A 197 5.03 -4.22 -6.56
C TYR A 197 5.65 -4.43 -5.18
N ALA A 198 4.82 -4.70 -4.20
CA ALA A 198 5.22 -4.96 -2.83
C ALA A 198 4.62 -6.28 -2.31
N THR A 199 5.30 -6.89 -1.36
CA THR A 199 4.84 -8.08 -0.64
C THR A 199 5.52 -8.19 0.71
N CYS A 200 4.79 -8.59 1.74
CA CYS A 200 5.35 -8.91 3.06
C CYS A 200 5.76 -10.40 3.16
N SER A 201 6.19 -11.02 2.07
CA SER A 201 6.68 -12.40 2.04
C SER A 201 8.19 -12.42 1.87
N PRO A 202 8.95 -13.20 2.68
CA PRO A 202 10.39 -13.38 2.50
C PRO A 202 10.74 -14.33 1.35
N HIS A 203 9.75 -15.03 0.78
CA HIS A 203 9.98 -16.02 -0.27
C HIS A 203 10.36 -15.37 -1.60
N LEU A 204 11.45 -15.84 -2.22
CA LEU A 204 11.85 -15.41 -3.57
C LEU A 204 10.77 -15.71 -4.61
N ALA A 205 9.98 -16.78 -4.41
CA ALA A 205 8.84 -17.13 -5.24
C ALA A 205 7.76 -16.03 -5.29
N ALA A 206 7.63 -15.23 -4.24
CA ALA A 206 6.68 -14.11 -4.13
C ALA A 206 7.31 -12.75 -4.47
N THR A 207 8.60 -12.68 -4.79
CA THR A 207 9.33 -11.44 -5.06
C THR A 207 9.98 -11.46 -6.45
N ALA A 208 11.27 -11.70 -6.54
CA ALA A 208 12.04 -11.65 -7.79
C ALA A 208 11.46 -12.57 -8.89
N THR A 209 10.93 -13.74 -8.52
CA THR A 209 10.36 -14.70 -9.48
C THR A 209 9.05 -14.17 -10.09
N VAL A 210 8.21 -13.50 -9.31
CA VAL A 210 6.97 -12.87 -9.80
C VAL A 210 7.31 -11.74 -10.77
N VAL A 211 8.24 -10.87 -10.38
CA VAL A 211 8.68 -9.75 -11.22
C VAL A 211 9.25 -10.24 -12.55
N ARG A 212 10.08 -11.30 -12.54
CA ARG A 212 10.60 -11.90 -13.78
C ARG A 212 9.49 -12.46 -14.67
N ALA A 213 8.52 -13.17 -14.08
CA ALA A 213 7.41 -13.78 -14.81
C ALA A 213 6.37 -12.75 -15.31
N GLY A 214 6.26 -11.62 -14.64
CA GLY A 214 5.36 -10.51 -15.03
C GLY A 214 5.93 -9.61 -16.12
N ARG A 215 7.23 -9.66 -16.39
CA ARG A 215 7.88 -8.94 -17.50
C ARG A 215 7.49 -9.62 -18.81
N GLY A 216 6.51 -9.08 -19.53
CA GLY A 216 6.24 -9.48 -20.91
C GLY A 216 7.41 -9.08 -21.84
N SER A 217 7.59 -9.84 -22.92
CA SER A 217 8.61 -9.61 -23.96
C SER A 217 8.29 -8.35 -24.78
N GLY A 218 8.49 -7.17 -24.29
CA GLY A 218 8.29 -5.98 -25.15
C GLY A 218 8.20 -4.64 -24.46
N THR A 219 8.12 -4.57 -23.15
CA THR A 219 7.98 -3.26 -22.45
C THR A 219 9.15 -3.03 -21.51
N ARG A 220 9.98 -2.02 -21.77
CA ARG A 220 10.95 -1.48 -20.80
C ARG A 220 10.15 -0.75 -19.72
N ARG A 221 9.65 -1.49 -18.72
CA ARG A 221 9.02 -0.91 -17.54
C ARG A 221 10.02 -1.04 -16.38
N ALA A 222 10.34 0.06 -15.72
CA ALA A 222 11.20 0.04 -14.55
C ALA A 222 10.42 -0.58 -13.37
N TYR A 223 10.97 -1.63 -12.77
CA TYR A 223 10.43 -2.23 -11.54
C TYR A 223 11.41 -1.96 -10.40
N ALA A 224 10.93 -1.34 -9.33
CA ALA A 224 11.66 -1.25 -8.08
C ALA A 224 11.12 -2.30 -7.11
N SER A 225 11.97 -3.14 -6.54
CA SER A 225 11.61 -4.01 -5.43
C SER A 225 12.24 -3.48 -4.15
N LEU A 226 11.43 -3.13 -3.17
CA LEU A 226 11.89 -2.84 -1.83
C LEU A 226 11.91 -4.14 -1.03
N ARG A 227 13.06 -4.53 -0.53
CA ARG A 227 13.17 -5.56 0.50
C ARG A 227 13.03 -4.84 1.84
N ALA A 228 12.05 -5.26 2.64
CA ALA A 228 12.05 -4.88 4.04
C ALA A 228 13.30 -5.50 4.70
N ALA A 229 14.13 -4.66 5.29
CA ALA A 229 15.27 -5.06 6.11
C ALA A 229 14.79 -5.63 7.45
#